data_966b5431cf90cca5089bae0e8f64226b
#
_entry.id   966b5431cf90cca5089bae0e8f64226b
#
_cell.length_a   1.000
_cell.length_b   1.000
_cell.length_c   1.000
_cell.angle_alpha   90.00
_cell.angle_beta   90.00
_cell.angle_gamma   90.00
#
_symmetry.space_group_name_H-M   'P 1'
#
loop_
_entity.id
_entity.type
_entity.pdbx_description
1 polymer ?
#
loop_
_entity_poly.entity_id
_entity_poly.type
_entity_poly.pdbx_seq_one_letter_code
_entity_poly.pdbx_strand_id
1 'polypeptide(L)'
;MTKFRHLIWITIAAFGLTLSISPGFAQQPDRGDQPGLIPDDSVELAPEYQKQMVYYRTTEPAGTIIISTAERHLYLIQGNGRALRYGIGVGRDGFQWQGLVNITRKAEWPDWTPPPEMIARQPYLPRFMAGGPGNPLGARAMYLGTTVYRIHGTNQPWTIGTKISSGCFRLVNADVADLYERVPVGTKVVVRQKPEL
;
A
#
# COMPACT_ATOMS: atom_id res chain seq x y z
N MET A 1 -3.18 76.39 53.43
CA MET A 1 -4.29 75.79 52.58
C MET A 1 -3.64 75.22 51.34
N THR A 2 -3.28 73.96 51.43
CA THR A 2 -2.48 73.31 50.36
C THR A 2 -3.35 72.26 49.65
N LYS A 3 -3.67 72.43 48.39
CA LYS A 3 -4.49 71.51 47.58
C LYS A 3 -3.59 70.43 46.97
N PHE A 4 -3.78 69.20 47.38
CA PHE A 4 -3.17 68.03 46.71
C PHE A 4 -3.98 67.66 45.47
N ARG A 5 -3.30 67.65 44.30
CA ARG A 5 -3.83 67.11 43.01
C ARG A 5 -3.38 65.68 42.86
N HIS A 6 -4.33 64.75 42.94
CA HIS A 6 -4.06 63.32 42.62
C HIS A 6 -3.97 63.14 41.10
N LEU A 7 -2.81 62.69 40.65
CA LEU A 7 -2.60 62.29 39.28
C LEU A 7 -2.95 60.79 39.15
N ILE A 8 -3.98 60.51 38.36
CA ILE A 8 -4.42 59.11 38.10
C ILE A 8 -3.63 58.66 36.86
N TRP A 9 -2.77 57.64 37.05
CA TRP A 9 -2.10 56.96 35.94
C TRP A 9 -3.03 55.83 35.42
N ILE A 10 -3.50 55.98 34.17
CA ILE A 10 -4.24 54.95 33.45
C ILE A 10 -3.20 54.12 32.73
N THR A 11 -2.96 52.92 33.20
CA THR A 11 -2.16 51.91 32.47
C THR A 11 -3.03 51.20 31.46
N ILE A 12 -2.78 51.47 30.18
CA ILE A 12 -3.40 50.75 29.05
C ILE A 12 -2.63 49.43 28.88
N ALA A 13 -3.26 48.31 29.28
CA ALA A 13 -2.75 46.96 28.98
C ALA A 13 -3.08 46.65 27.52
N ALA A 14 -2.05 46.67 26.66
CA ALA A 14 -2.18 46.20 25.30
C ALA A 14 -2.23 44.66 25.28
N PHE A 15 -3.42 44.11 25.04
CA PHE A 15 -3.64 42.68 24.87
C PHE A 15 -3.16 42.33 23.43
N GLY A 16 -1.92 41.83 23.30
CA GLY A 16 -1.40 41.33 22.06
C GLY A 16 -2.06 40.00 21.71
N LEU A 17 -2.96 40.01 20.70
CA LEU A 17 -3.56 38.82 20.14
C LEU A 17 -2.52 38.16 19.23
N THR A 18 -1.76 37.19 19.75
CA THR A 18 -0.88 36.34 18.94
C THR A 18 -1.73 35.35 18.17
N LEU A 19 -1.97 35.60 16.91
CA LEU A 19 -2.49 34.57 15.99
C LEU A 19 -1.43 33.46 15.86
N SER A 20 -1.66 32.36 16.54
CA SER A 20 -0.93 31.11 16.29
C SER A 20 -1.37 30.57 14.92
N ILE A 21 -0.59 30.84 13.90
CA ILE A 21 -0.72 30.17 12.60
C ILE A 21 -0.20 28.75 12.82
N SER A 22 -1.10 27.80 13.10
CA SER A 22 -0.77 26.38 13.01
C SER A 22 -0.30 26.11 11.58
N PRO A 23 0.89 25.51 11.36
CA PRO A 23 1.25 25.06 10.03
C PRO A 23 0.18 24.04 9.61
N GLY A 24 -0.67 24.45 8.66
CA GLY A 24 -1.58 23.53 8.00
C GLY A 24 -0.72 22.38 7.48
N PHE A 25 -0.96 21.16 7.96
CA PHE A 25 -0.45 19.97 7.31
C PHE A 25 -1.01 20.03 5.88
N ALA A 26 -0.20 20.51 4.95
CA ALA A 26 -0.47 20.37 3.53
C ALA A 26 -0.72 18.87 3.33
N GLN A 27 -1.95 18.52 3.03
CA GLN A 27 -2.35 17.17 2.68
C GLN A 27 -1.40 16.74 1.57
N GLN A 28 -0.47 15.82 1.88
CA GLN A 28 0.47 15.35 0.87
C GLN A 28 -0.38 14.78 -0.26
N PRO A 29 -0.15 15.20 -1.52
CA PRO A 29 -0.91 14.66 -2.64
C PRO A 29 -0.84 13.14 -2.58
N ASP A 30 -1.96 12.48 -2.87
CA ASP A 30 -2.10 11.02 -2.92
C ASP A 30 -0.89 10.43 -3.65
N ARG A 31 0.09 9.95 -2.86
CA ARG A 31 1.37 9.44 -3.38
C ARG A 31 1.21 7.98 -3.81
N GLY A 32 0.10 7.67 -4.48
CA GLY A 32 -0.16 6.36 -5.04
C GLY A 32 1.02 5.82 -5.83
N ASP A 33 0.83 5.61 -7.11
CA ASP A 33 1.91 5.15 -7.98
C ASP A 33 2.84 6.32 -8.35
N GLN A 34 4.15 6.16 -8.19
CA GLN A 34 5.18 7.13 -8.56
C GLN A 34 6.08 6.54 -9.64
N PRO A 35 5.72 6.69 -10.92
CA PRO A 35 6.52 6.17 -12.02
C PRO A 35 7.88 6.89 -12.10
N GLY A 36 8.92 6.12 -12.46
CA GLY A 36 10.30 6.63 -12.59
C GLY A 36 11.11 6.64 -11.29
N LEU A 37 10.49 6.39 -10.14
CA LEU A 37 11.22 6.25 -8.89
C LEU A 37 11.98 4.91 -8.88
N ILE A 38 13.28 4.95 -8.69
CA ILE A 38 14.10 3.75 -8.54
C ILE A 38 13.94 3.22 -7.11
N PRO A 39 13.60 1.93 -6.93
CA PRO A 39 13.42 1.36 -5.61
C PRO A 39 14.74 1.39 -4.81
N ASP A 40 14.62 1.64 -3.54
CA ASP A 40 15.71 1.40 -2.59
C ASP A 40 15.50 -0.01 -2.01
N ASP A 41 16.23 -0.98 -2.55
CA ASP A 41 16.15 -2.39 -2.13
C ASP A 41 16.78 -2.62 -0.74
N SER A 42 17.41 -1.61 -0.14
CA SER A 42 17.92 -1.66 1.24
C SER A 42 16.84 -1.39 2.29
N VAL A 43 15.63 -1.01 1.90
CA VAL A 43 14.51 -0.78 2.82
C VAL A 43 14.15 -2.07 3.54
N GLU A 44 14.43 -2.10 4.84
CA GLU A 44 14.04 -3.20 5.70
C GLU A 44 12.57 -3.06 6.10
N LEU A 45 11.78 -4.12 5.86
CA LEU A 45 10.39 -4.16 6.30
C LEU A 45 10.31 -4.31 7.82
N ALA A 46 9.30 -3.71 8.43
CA ALA A 46 8.98 -3.96 9.83
C ALA A 46 8.80 -5.49 10.07
N PRO A 47 9.23 -6.03 11.21
CA PRO A 47 9.27 -7.48 11.45
C PRO A 47 7.95 -8.21 11.17
N GLU A 48 6.82 -7.58 11.44
CA GLU A 48 5.48 -8.14 11.15
C GLU A 48 5.20 -8.31 9.65
N TYR A 49 5.86 -7.54 8.78
CA TYR A 49 5.69 -7.63 7.33
C TYR A 49 6.79 -8.41 6.60
N GLN A 50 7.79 -8.89 7.32
CA GLN A 50 8.82 -9.75 6.74
C GLN A 50 8.24 -11.11 6.39
N LYS A 51 8.75 -11.70 5.30
CA LYS A 51 8.40 -13.05 4.86
C LYS A 51 8.76 -14.06 5.94
N GLN A 52 7.78 -14.88 6.35
CA GLN A 52 8.01 -15.93 7.36
C GLN A 52 7.00 -17.07 7.29
N MET A 53 7.42 -18.26 7.72
CA MET A 53 6.52 -19.38 7.92
C MET A 53 5.70 -19.16 9.18
N VAL A 54 4.37 -19.31 9.06
CA VAL A 54 3.44 -19.13 10.19
C VAL A 54 2.49 -20.30 10.32
N TYR A 55 1.93 -20.45 11.52
CA TYR A 55 0.80 -21.36 11.73
C TYR A 55 -0.45 -20.70 11.16
N TYR A 56 -1.19 -21.43 10.29
CA TYR A 56 -2.38 -20.91 9.65
C TYR A 56 -3.41 -22.02 9.46
N ARG A 57 -4.51 -21.97 10.21
CA ARG A 57 -5.61 -22.94 10.11
C ARG A 57 -6.55 -22.51 9.01
N THR A 58 -6.78 -23.40 8.06
CA THR A 58 -7.74 -23.18 6.98
C THR A 58 -8.17 -24.51 6.37
N THR A 59 -9.32 -24.54 5.74
CA THR A 59 -9.79 -25.65 4.91
C THR A 59 -9.32 -25.54 3.45
N GLU A 60 -8.66 -24.45 3.10
CA GLU A 60 -8.13 -24.27 1.74
C GLU A 60 -6.94 -25.21 1.50
N PRO A 61 -6.88 -25.85 0.32
CA PRO A 61 -5.80 -26.77 -0.02
C PRO A 61 -4.45 -26.07 -0.14
N ALA A 62 -3.36 -26.83 0.02
CA ALA A 62 -2.02 -26.35 -0.25
C ALA A 62 -1.91 -25.77 -1.68
N GLY A 63 -1.13 -24.72 -1.85
CA GLY A 63 -1.01 -23.96 -3.09
C GLY A 63 -2.02 -22.82 -3.25
N THR A 64 -3.07 -22.74 -2.41
CA THR A 64 -3.99 -21.61 -2.42
C THR A 64 -3.31 -20.36 -1.84
N ILE A 65 -3.59 -19.21 -2.42
CA ILE A 65 -3.24 -17.90 -1.87
C ILE A 65 -4.45 -17.34 -1.12
N ILE A 66 -4.26 -16.92 0.14
CA ILE A 66 -5.26 -16.15 0.89
C ILE A 66 -4.70 -14.76 1.15
N ILE A 67 -5.46 -13.72 0.81
CA ILE A 67 -5.10 -12.32 1.04
C ILE A 67 -6.03 -11.75 2.10
N SER A 68 -5.48 -11.30 3.22
CA SER A 68 -6.17 -10.55 4.26
C SER A 68 -5.84 -9.07 4.11
N THR A 69 -6.78 -8.27 3.60
CA THR A 69 -6.56 -6.83 3.43
C THR A 69 -6.56 -6.10 4.77
N ALA A 70 -7.30 -6.60 5.77
CA ALA A 70 -7.29 -6.06 7.13
C ALA A 70 -5.92 -6.20 7.80
N GLU A 71 -5.29 -7.37 7.65
CA GLU A 71 -3.98 -7.67 8.24
C GLU A 71 -2.82 -7.16 7.38
N ARG A 72 -3.07 -6.84 6.11
CA ARG A 72 -2.07 -6.49 5.10
C ARG A 72 -1.04 -7.61 4.90
N HIS A 73 -1.56 -8.85 4.84
CA HIS A 73 -0.78 -10.06 4.62
C HIS A 73 -1.34 -10.89 3.47
N LEU A 74 -0.43 -11.55 2.77
CA LEU A 74 -0.70 -12.61 1.81
C LEU A 74 -0.15 -13.91 2.39
N TYR A 75 -0.94 -14.98 2.37
CA TYR A 75 -0.62 -16.31 2.86
C TYR A 75 -0.63 -17.29 1.71
N LEU A 76 0.51 -17.91 1.41
CA LEU A 76 0.59 -19.08 0.52
C LEU A 76 0.47 -20.34 1.36
N ILE A 77 -0.66 -21.04 1.24
CA ILE A 77 -0.97 -22.23 2.03
C ILE A 77 -0.01 -23.36 1.68
N GLN A 78 0.65 -23.95 2.69
CA GLN A 78 1.61 -25.04 2.54
C GLN A 78 1.04 -26.40 2.94
N GLY A 79 -0.18 -26.45 3.50
CA GLY A 79 -0.73 -27.63 4.14
C GLY A 79 -0.23 -27.82 5.58
N ASN A 80 -0.75 -28.83 6.26
CA ASN A 80 -0.39 -29.18 7.64
C ASN A 80 -0.50 -28.00 8.62
N GLY A 81 -1.51 -27.13 8.44
CA GLY A 81 -1.74 -25.96 9.28
C GLY A 81 -0.66 -24.88 9.18
N ARG A 82 0.08 -24.81 8.06
CA ARG A 82 1.13 -23.80 7.84
C ARG A 82 0.91 -23.00 6.56
N ALA A 83 1.38 -21.78 6.58
CA ALA A 83 1.45 -20.90 5.40
C ALA A 83 2.75 -20.11 5.39
N LEU A 84 3.24 -19.80 4.19
CA LEU A 84 4.27 -18.79 4.00
C LEU A 84 3.56 -17.43 3.90
N ARG A 85 3.84 -16.55 4.87
CA ARG A 85 3.25 -15.21 4.97
C ARG A 85 4.16 -14.16 4.36
N TYR A 86 3.58 -13.26 3.59
CA TYR A 86 4.24 -12.09 3.02
C TYR A 86 3.53 -10.83 3.49
N GLY A 87 4.26 -9.77 3.81
CA GLY A 87 3.71 -8.45 4.01
C GLY A 87 3.31 -7.81 2.69
N ILE A 88 2.14 -7.15 2.66
CA ILE A 88 1.64 -6.53 1.44
C ILE A 88 1.15 -5.10 1.66
N GLY A 89 1.24 -4.26 0.62
CA GLY A 89 0.46 -3.05 0.48
C GLY A 89 -0.88 -3.37 -0.18
N VAL A 90 -1.96 -2.75 0.30
CA VAL A 90 -3.34 -3.02 -0.16
C VAL A 90 -4.05 -1.78 -0.67
N GLY A 91 -5.25 -1.96 -1.22
CA GLY A 91 -6.13 -0.88 -1.65
C GLY A 91 -6.44 0.08 -0.51
N ARG A 92 -6.34 1.40 -0.78
CA ARG A 92 -6.84 2.43 0.15
C ARG A 92 -8.35 2.34 0.31
N ASP A 93 -8.90 3.05 1.27
CA ASP A 93 -10.34 3.05 1.54
C ASP A 93 -11.13 3.42 0.26
N GLY A 94 -12.20 2.68 -0.01
CA GLY A 94 -12.98 2.75 -1.25
C GLY A 94 -12.43 1.96 -2.44
N PHE A 95 -11.21 1.41 -2.34
CA PHE A 95 -10.58 0.54 -3.37
C PHE A 95 -10.33 -0.88 -2.87
N GLN A 96 -10.90 -1.24 -1.73
CA GLN A 96 -10.82 -2.59 -1.19
C GLN A 96 -11.91 -3.47 -1.82
N TRP A 97 -11.57 -4.70 -2.10
CA TRP A 97 -12.48 -5.70 -2.64
C TRP A 97 -12.25 -7.06 -1.97
N GLN A 98 -13.20 -7.95 -2.13
CA GLN A 98 -13.11 -9.34 -1.68
C GLN A 98 -13.67 -10.27 -2.73
N GLY A 99 -13.26 -11.51 -2.73
CA GLY A 99 -13.75 -12.50 -3.68
C GLY A 99 -12.80 -13.66 -3.89
N LEU A 100 -13.23 -14.54 -4.82
CA LEU A 100 -12.48 -15.69 -5.29
C LEU A 100 -12.10 -15.46 -6.74
N VAL A 101 -10.81 -15.54 -7.05
CA VAL A 101 -10.27 -15.43 -8.39
C VAL A 101 -9.14 -16.44 -8.59
N ASN A 102 -8.66 -16.60 -9.82
CA ASN A 102 -7.44 -17.36 -10.10
C ASN A 102 -6.38 -16.46 -10.76
N ILE A 103 -5.12 -16.83 -10.62
CA ILE A 103 -4.04 -16.25 -11.42
C ILE A 103 -4.26 -16.68 -12.87
N THR A 104 -4.49 -15.73 -13.78
CA THR A 104 -4.74 -16.01 -15.21
C THR A 104 -3.53 -15.77 -16.10
N ARG A 105 -2.59 -14.95 -15.64
CA ARG A 105 -1.36 -14.62 -16.36
C ARG A 105 -0.26 -14.21 -15.39
N LYS A 106 0.98 -14.46 -15.77
CA LYS A 106 2.17 -14.05 -15.06
C LYS A 106 3.08 -13.27 -16.02
N ALA A 107 3.80 -12.28 -15.52
CA ALA A 107 4.77 -11.51 -16.30
C ALA A 107 5.96 -11.08 -15.45
N GLU A 108 7.14 -11.14 -16.05
CA GLU A 108 8.38 -10.57 -15.50
C GLU A 108 8.54 -9.15 -16.03
N TRP A 109 8.95 -8.24 -15.18
CA TRP A 109 9.12 -6.82 -15.50
C TRP A 109 8.02 -6.30 -16.43
N PRO A 110 6.73 -6.36 -15.99
CA PRO A 110 5.60 -6.04 -16.87
C PRO A 110 5.58 -4.57 -17.25
N ASP A 111 5.11 -4.29 -18.45
CA ASP A 111 4.73 -2.95 -18.84
C ASP A 111 3.53 -2.48 -18.01
N TRP A 112 3.47 -1.20 -17.76
CA TRP A 112 2.39 -0.56 -17.03
C TRP A 112 1.62 0.43 -17.89
N THR A 113 0.31 0.20 -17.96
CA THR A 113 -0.65 1.14 -18.53
C THR A 113 -1.65 1.46 -17.44
N PRO A 114 -1.64 2.69 -16.90
CA PRO A 114 -2.62 3.10 -15.89
C PRO A 114 -4.05 2.98 -16.43
N PRO A 115 -5.01 2.46 -15.63
CA PRO A 115 -6.40 2.46 -16.02
C PRO A 115 -6.95 3.89 -16.26
N PRO A 116 -7.94 4.08 -17.14
CA PRO A 116 -8.51 5.40 -17.44
C PRO A 116 -8.97 6.16 -16.19
N GLU A 117 -9.56 5.47 -15.22
CA GLU A 117 -10.02 6.06 -13.96
C GLU A 117 -8.85 6.55 -13.09
N MET A 118 -7.70 5.89 -13.18
CA MET A 118 -6.48 6.35 -12.50
C MET A 118 -5.95 7.62 -13.16
N ILE A 119 -5.92 7.67 -14.50
CA ILE A 119 -5.54 8.86 -15.26
C ILE A 119 -6.48 10.03 -14.96
N ALA A 120 -7.80 9.77 -14.83
CA ALA A 120 -8.76 10.82 -14.49
C ALA A 120 -8.49 11.44 -13.12
N ARG A 121 -8.05 10.64 -12.13
CA ARG A 121 -7.67 11.14 -10.80
C ARG A 121 -6.27 11.75 -10.76
N GLN A 122 -5.36 11.29 -11.62
CA GLN A 122 -3.95 11.67 -11.64
C GLN A 122 -3.51 11.93 -13.10
N PRO A 123 -3.89 13.07 -13.70
CA PRO A 123 -3.67 13.35 -15.13
C PRO A 123 -2.19 13.44 -15.53
N TYR A 124 -1.30 13.62 -14.56
CA TYR A 124 0.15 13.71 -14.75
C TYR A 124 0.82 12.33 -14.99
N LEU A 125 0.12 11.22 -14.74
CA LEU A 125 0.67 9.89 -14.97
C LEU A 125 0.92 9.64 -16.47
N PRO A 126 2.00 8.91 -16.81
CA PRO A 126 2.25 8.50 -18.19
C PRO A 126 1.13 7.57 -18.67
N ARG A 127 0.84 7.59 -19.97
CA ARG A 127 -0.16 6.69 -20.57
C ARG A 127 0.36 5.27 -20.74
N PHE A 128 1.68 5.12 -20.74
CA PHE A 128 2.39 3.85 -20.83
C PHE A 128 3.77 4.00 -20.18
N MET A 129 4.25 2.93 -19.55
CA MET A 129 5.60 2.82 -19.05
C MET A 129 6.12 1.39 -19.27
N ALA A 130 7.26 1.26 -19.95
CA ALA A 130 7.92 -0.02 -20.14
C ALA A 130 8.32 -0.65 -18.80
N GLY A 131 8.45 -1.98 -18.77
CA GLY A 131 8.94 -2.72 -17.61
C GLY A 131 10.36 -2.28 -17.22
N GLY A 132 10.66 -2.34 -15.93
CA GLY A 132 11.96 -1.95 -15.39
C GLY A 132 11.87 -1.46 -13.93
N PRO A 133 13.02 -1.16 -13.30
CA PRO A 133 13.08 -0.81 -11.87
C PRO A 133 12.21 0.36 -11.46
N GLY A 134 12.07 1.38 -12.33
CA GLY A 134 11.22 2.55 -12.06
C GLY A 134 9.73 2.33 -12.33
N ASN A 135 9.32 1.13 -12.78
CA ASN A 135 7.93 0.83 -13.06
C ASN A 135 7.18 0.48 -11.77
N PRO A 136 5.99 1.09 -11.51
CA PRO A 136 5.21 0.83 -10.30
C PRO A 136 4.81 -0.63 -10.07
N LEU A 137 4.78 -1.48 -11.11
CA LEU A 137 4.47 -2.90 -10.99
C LEU A 137 5.67 -3.74 -10.50
N GLY A 138 6.87 -3.16 -10.47
CA GLY A 138 8.07 -3.83 -10.00
C GLY A 138 8.49 -5.04 -10.84
N ALA A 139 9.22 -5.98 -10.21
CA ALA A 139 9.89 -7.08 -10.89
C ALA A 139 8.95 -8.14 -11.46
N ARG A 140 7.78 -8.37 -10.89
CA ARG A 140 6.83 -9.42 -11.27
C ARG A 140 5.40 -8.96 -11.12
N ALA A 141 4.50 -9.49 -11.97
CA ALA A 141 3.06 -9.35 -11.78
C ALA A 141 2.32 -10.67 -12.06
N MET A 142 1.31 -10.95 -11.25
CA MET A 142 0.35 -12.03 -11.38
C MET A 142 -1.05 -11.43 -11.51
N TYR A 143 -1.70 -11.67 -12.64
CA TYR A 143 -2.98 -11.06 -12.99
C TYR A 143 -4.13 -11.91 -12.45
N LEU A 144 -5.15 -11.25 -11.89
CA LEU A 144 -6.22 -11.90 -11.13
C LEU A 144 -7.52 -11.93 -11.94
N GLY A 145 -7.87 -13.12 -12.47
CA GLY A 145 -9.07 -13.31 -13.26
C GLY A 145 -9.13 -12.40 -14.49
N THR A 146 -10.32 -11.88 -14.77
CA THR A 146 -10.58 -10.87 -15.80
C THR A 146 -10.61 -9.45 -15.23
N THR A 147 -10.16 -9.28 -13.98
CA THR A 147 -10.17 -8.00 -13.28
C THR A 147 -8.98 -7.13 -13.68
N VAL A 148 -9.01 -5.88 -13.26
CA VAL A 148 -7.85 -4.97 -13.37
C VAL A 148 -6.83 -5.18 -12.24
N TYR A 149 -7.08 -6.09 -11.29
CA TYR A 149 -6.25 -6.29 -10.11
C TYR A 149 -5.10 -7.26 -10.34
N ARG A 150 -4.03 -7.05 -9.59
CA ARG A 150 -2.79 -7.83 -9.68
C ARG A 150 -2.19 -8.03 -8.30
N ILE A 151 -1.44 -9.11 -8.14
CA ILE A 151 -0.37 -9.24 -7.15
C ILE A 151 0.91 -8.87 -7.88
N HIS A 152 1.67 -7.87 -7.38
CA HIS A 152 2.82 -7.36 -8.12
C HIS A 152 3.92 -6.82 -7.18
N GLY A 153 5.09 -6.62 -7.71
CA GLY A 153 6.19 -5.94 -7.04
C GLY A 153 5.93 -4.44 -6.82
N THR A 154 6.94 -3.71 -6.45
CA THR A 154 6.81 -2.25 -6.31
C THR A 154 8.16 -1.57 -6.48
N ASN A 155 8.12 -0.33 -6.97
CA ASN A 155 9.23 0.59 -6.89
C ASN A 155 9.20 1.46 -5.60
N GLN A 156 8.25 1.18 -4.69
CA GLN A 156 8.04 1.90 -3.43
C GLN A 156 7.95 0.92 -2.25
N PRO A 157 9.07 0.24 -1.86
CA PRO A 157 9.06 -0.83 -0.85
C PRO A 157 8.54 -0.38 0.51
N TRP A 158 8.71 0.92 0.90
CA TRP A 158 8.17 1.47 2.14
C TRP A 158 6.64 1.52 2.21
N THR A 159 5.94 1.23 1.11
CA THR A 159 4.46 1.19 1.09
C THR A 159 3.89 -0.15 1.53
N ILE A 160 4.74 -1.15 1.79
CA ILE A 160 4.31 -2.43 2.35
C ILE A 160 3.80 -2.20 3.78
N GLY A 161 2.70 -2.87 4.12
CA GLY A 161 2.01 -2.64 5.38
C GLY A 161 1.06 -1.45 5.38
N THR A 162 0.84 -0.78 4.24
CA THR A 162 -0.05 0.39 4.15
C THR A 162 -1.24 0.17 3.22
N LYS A 163 -2.23 1.06 3.32
CA LYS A 163 -3.42 1.12 2.43
C LYS A 163 -3.22 2.26 1.43
N ILE A 164 -2.59 2.00 0.30
CA ILE A 164 -2.21 3.07 -0.64
C ILE A 164 -2.59 2.77 -2.10
N SER A 165 -2.76 1.52 -2.48
CA SER A 165 -2.99 1.16 -3.88
C SER A 165 -4.41 1.45 -4.35
N SER A 166 -4.65 1.34 -5.66
CA SER A 166 -5.98 1.37 -6.27
C SER A 166 -6.62 -0.03 -6.36
N GLY A 167 -6.34 -0.91 -5.38
CA GLY A 167 -6.95 -2.24 -5.24
C GLY A 167 -6.01 -3.41 -5.56
N CYS A 168 -4.83 -3.18 -6.14
CA CYS A 168 -3.81 -4.20 -6.33
C CYS A 168 -3.06 -4.50 -5.01
N PHE A 169 -2.38 -5.65 -4.97
CA PHE A 169 -1.60 -6.12 -3.84
C PHE A 169 -0.12 -6.00 -4.14
N ARG A 170 0.58 -5.14 -3.40
CA ARG A 170 2.01 -4.86 -3.59
C ARG A 170 2.85 -5.69 -2.66
N LEU A 171 3.95 -6.24 -3.15
CA LEU A 171 5.02 -6.86 -2.37
C LEU A 171 6.34 -6.15 -2.66
N VAL A 172 7.34 -6.28 -1.81
CA VAL A 172 8.71 -5.95 -2.21
C VAL A 172 9.16 -6.87 -3.35
N ASN A 173 10.08 -6.41 -4.20
CA ASN A 173 10.48 -7.13 -5.41
C ASN A 173 11.04 -8.53 -5.12
N ALA A 174 11.79 -8.70 -4.05
CA ALA A 174 12.29 -10.02 -3.64
C ALA A 174 11.18 -11.00 -3.28
N ASP A 175 10.15 -10.54 -2.56
CA ASP A 175 9.04 -11.38 -2.13
C ASP A 175 8.08 -11.75 -3.27
N VAL A 176 7.80 -10.79 -4.17
CA VAL A 176 6.97 -11.12 -5.35
C VAL A 176 7.69 -12.07 -6.30
N ALA A 177 9.01 -11.97 -6.42
CA ALA A 177 9.80 -12.92 -7.22
C ALA A 177 9.75 -14.33 -6.59
N ASP A 178 9.94 -14.45 -5.29
CA ASP A 178 9.82 -15.72 -4.57
C ASP A 178 8.39 -16.33 -4.71
N LEU A 179 7.35 -15.53 -4.53
CA LEU A 179 5.96 -15.99 -4.71
C LEU A 179 5.69 -16.41 -6.16
N TYR A 180 6.19 -15.64 -7.13
CA TYR A 180 6.04 -15.90 -8.56
C TYR A 180 6.58 -17.28 -8.94
N GLU A 181 7.75 -17.69 -8.45
CA GLU A 181 8.33 -19.00 -8.74
C GLU A 181 7.53 -20.15 -8.10
N ARG A 182 6.85 -19.92 -6.97
CA ARG A 182 6.12 -20.94 -6.24
C ARG A 182 4.73 -21.26 -6.80
N VAL A 183 4.11 -20.33 -7.51
CA VAL A 183 2.68 -20.47 -7.90
C VAL A 183 2.51 -20.50 -9.41
N PRO A 184 1.78 -21.51 -9.97
CA PRO A 184 1.47 -21.57 -11.40
C PRO A 184 0.29 -20.65 -11.77
N VAL A 185 0.11 -20.43 -13.06
CA VAL A 185 -1.17 -19.97 -13.62
C VAL A 185 -2.27 -20.97 -13.23
N GLY A 186 -3.45 -20.49 -12.90
CA GLY A 186 -4.55 -21.29 -12.36
C GLY A 186 -4.62 -21.30 -10.83
N THR A 187 -3.58 -20.85 -10.13
CA THR A 187 -3.58 -20.78 -8.65
C THR A 187 -4.80 -20.02 -8.13
N LYS A 188 -5.53 -20.65 -7.21
CA LYS A 188 -6.67 -20.07 -6.50
C LYS A 188 -6.23 -18.93 -5.59
N VAL A 189 -6.93 -17.81 -5.64
CA VAL A 189 -6.70 -16.63 -4.79
C VAL A 189 -8.00 -16.24 -4.10
N VAL A 190 -7.99 -16.27 -2.78
CA VAL A 190 -9.11 -15.87 -1.92
C VAL A 190 -8.77 -14.53 -1.29
N VAL A 191 -9.54 -13.48 -1.60
CA VAL A 191 -9.35 -12.14 -1.03
C VAL A 191 -10.41 -11.89 0.03
N ARG A 192 -9.98 -11.53 1.23
CA ARG A 192 -10.82 -11.28 2.40
C ARG A 192 -10.53 -9.90 2.98
N GLN A 193 -11.59 -9.21 3.43
CA GLN A 193 -11.46 -7.90 4.09
C GLN A 193 -11.41 -8.00 5.62
N LYS A 194 -11.83 -9.13 6.18
CA LYS A 194 -11.82 -9.39 7.62
C LYS A 194 -10.77 -10.45 7.96
N PRO A 195 -10.13 -10.39 9.15
CA PRO A 195 -9.32 -11.49 9.66
C PRO A 195 -10.15 -12.78 9.75
N GLU A 196 -9.53 -13.94 9.64
CA GLU A 196 -10.14 -15.18 10.12
C GLU A 196 -10.13 -15.14 11.64
N LEU A 197 -11.33 -15.35 12.26
CA LEU A 197 -11.47 -15.54 13.70
C LEU A 197 -10.98 -16.94 14.09
#